data_7b9e29381d2b0da02a2d7d4cdf603352
#
_entry.id   7b9e29381d2b0da02a2d7d4cdf603352
#
_cell.length_a   1.000
_cell.length_b   1.000
_cell.length_c   1.000
_cell.angle_alpha   90.00
_cell.angle_beta   90.00
_cell.angle_gamma   90.00
#
_symmetry.space_group_name_H-M   'P 1'
#
loop_
_entity.id
_entity.type
_entity.pdbx_description
1 polymer ?
#
loop_
_entity_poly.entity_id
_entity_poly.type
_entity_poly.pdbx_seq_one_letter_code
_entity_poly.pdbx_strand_id
1 'polypeptide(L)'
;MIQDKSNRYLHVLHPEFRFLFKDLNTYKQNSYGFWILSFVFMLVVFSFVWIIKTLQPLHELKKNIEKFSNGALDIECKSDKKDEIAQVANEFDKAVKKINLLLESRQLFLRTVMHELKTPIAKGKLVCALIDDKVQNERMSLIFDKLNFLINDFAKIEQVISQNYILHQNPFSIGSILNSAID
;
A
#
# COMPACT_ATOMS: atom_id res chain seq x y z
N MET A 1 -76.66 -6.72 15.75
CA MET A 1 -75.39 -6.92 15.02
C MET A 1 -75.39 -8.32 14.51
N ILE A 2 -75.47 -8.53 13.18
CA ILE A 2 -75.48 -9.86 12.59
C ILE A 2 -74.12 -10.10 11.98
N GLN A 3 -73.48 -11.16 12.40
CA GLN A 3 -72.16 -11.54 11.92
C GLN A 3 -72.33 -12.77 11.03
N ASP A 4 -72.08 -12.60 9.76
CA ASP A 4 -71.88 -13.71 8.80
C ASP A 4 -70.43 -13.99 8.66
N LYS A 5 -70.04 -15.25 8.29
CA LYS A 5 -68.67 -15.79 8.31
C LYS A 5 -67.58 -14.90 7.68
N SER A 6 -67.93 -13.83 6.93
CA SER A 6 -66.94 -13.02 6.22
C SER A 6 -67.14 -11.49 6.33
N ASN A 7 -68.36 -11.02 6.73
CA ASN A 7 -68.65 -9.57 6.74
C ASN A 7 -69.37 -9.15 8.02
N ARG A 8 -69.04 -8.01 8.55
CA ARG A 8 -69.78 -7.37 9.66
C ARG A 8 -70.81 -6.40 9.05
N TYR A 9 -72.09 -6.56 9.46
CA TYR A 9 -73.19 -5.69 9.08
C TYR A 9 -73.72 -4.97 10.29
N LEU A 10 -73.86 -3.66 10.21
CA LEU A 10 -74.54 -2.86 11.22
C LEU A 10 -75.97 -2.67 10.75
N HIS A 11 -76.91 -3.28 11.46
CA HIS A 11 -78.34 -3.19 11.19
C HIS A 11 -78.96 -2.07 12.01
N VAL A 12 -79.37 -1.01 11.41
CA VAL A 12 -80.06 0.13 12.07
C VAL A 12 -81.52 -0.01 11.75
N LEU A 13 -82.34 -0.24 12.81
CA LEU A 13 -83.79 -0.34 12.77
C LEU A 13 -84.40 1.04 13.08
N HIS A 14 -85.01 1.69 12.10
CA HIS A 14 -85.85 2.83 12.29
C HIS A 14 -87.30 2.45 11.89
N PRO A 15 -88.33 3.04 12.53
CA PRO A 15 -89.74 2.65 12.28
C PRO A 15 -90.17 2.67 10.82
N GLU A 16 -89.60 3.56 10.01
CA GLU A 16 -89.95 3.71 8.59
C GLU A 16 -88.93 3.18 7.60
N PHE A 17 -87.63 2.92 8.06
CA PHE A 17 -86.56 2.53 7.16
C PHE A 17 -85.64 1.49 7.79
N ARG A 18 -85.18 0.52 7.01
CA ARG A 18 -84.16 -0.45 7.38
C ARG A 18 -82.91 -0.25 6.57
N PHE A 19 -81.84 0.19 7.20
CA PHE A 19 -80.55 0.32 6.56
C PHE A 19 -79.57 -0.74 6.98
N LEU A 20 -78.93 -1.36 6.01
CA LEU A 20 -77.90 -2.37 6.21
C LEU A 20 -76.59 -1.78 5.77
N PHE A 21 -75.77 -1.32 6.71
CA PHE A 21 -74.45 -0.80 6.42
C PHE A 21 -73.45 -1.99 6.45
N LYS A 22 -72.83 -2.23 5.30
CA LYS A 22 -71.73 -3.18 5.21
C LYS A 22 -70.45 -2.45 5.66
N ASP A 23 -69.78 -3.00 6.64
CA ASP A 23 -68.41 -2.51 7.02
C ASP A 23 -67.49 -2.85 5.85
N LEU A 24 -67.11 -1.81 5.10
CA LEU A 24 -66.14 -1.96 4.00
C LEU A 24 -64.69 -2.05 4.53
N ASN A 25 -64.54 -1.90 5.84
CA ASN A 25 -63.23 -1.90 6.44
C ASN A 25 -62.78 -3.31 6.87
N THR A 26 -63.12 -4.31 6.08
CA THR A 26 -62.42 -5.61 6.18
C THR A 26 -61.02 -5.42 5.62
N TYR A 27 -60.20 -4.73 6.36
CA TYR A 27 -58.76 -4.71 6.14
C TYR A 27 -58.31 -6.15 6.34
N LYS A 28 -58.43 -6.94 5.29
CA LYS A 28 -57.77 -8.27 5.23
C LYS A 28 -56.30 -7.92 5.37
N GLN A 29 -55.81 -8.04 6.59
CA GLN A 29 -54.41 -7.78 6.93
C GLN A 29 -53.55 -8.63 5.97
N ASN A 30 -53.09 -7.98 4.92
CA ASN A 30 -52.35 -8.62 3.84
C ASN A 30 -50.94 -8.92 4.38
N SER A 31 -50.84 -10.00 5.19
CA SER A 31 -49.56 -10.47 5.73
C SER A 31 -48.51 -10.65 4.65
N TYR A 32 -48.94 -10.85 3.41
CA TYR A 32 -48.00 -10.92 2.27
C TYR A 32 -47.20 -9.66 2.03
N GLY A 33 -47.78 -8.49 2.28
CA GLY A 33 -47.07 -7.21 2.16
C GLY A 33 -45.87 -7.11 3.12
N PHE A 34 -46.07 -7.59 4.36
CA PHE A 34 -45.02 -7.61 5.37
C PHE A 34 -43.87 -8.59 4.97
N TRP A 35 -44.22 -9.77 4.46
CA TRP A 35 -43.25 -10.75 4.00
C TRP A 35 -42.45 -10.26 2.77
N ILE A 36 -43.10 -9.57 1.84
CA ILE A 36 -42.43 -8.98 0.66
C ILE A 36 -41.47 -7.87 1.12
N LEU A 37 -41.88 -7.01 2.02
CA LEU A 37 -41.03 -5.93 2.55
C LEU A 37 -39.82 -6.50 3.29
N SER A 38 -40.00 -7.52 4.13
CA SER A 38 -38.94 -8.22 4.84
C SER A 38 -37.96 -8.89 3.87
N PHE A 39 -38.45 -9.51 2.81
CA PHE A 39 -37.62 -10.15 1.80
C PHE A 39 -36.78 -9.11 1.03
N VAL A 40 -37.37 -7.99 0.62
CA VAL A 40 -36.64 -6.89 -0.04
C VAL A 40 -35.57 -6.33 0.88
N PHE A 41 -35.90 -6.10 2.14
CA PHE A 41 -34.93 -5.63 3.15
C PHE A 41 -33.75 -6.59 3.29
N MET A 42 -34.02 -7.89 3.38
CA MET A 42 -33.00 -8.94 3.45
C MET A 42 -32.08 -8.92 2.21
N LEU A 43 -32.63 -8.76 1.01
CA LEU A 43 -31.85 -8.64 -0.23
C LEU A 43 -30.93 -7.41 -0.23
N VAL A 44 -31.43 -6.27 0.25
CA VAL A 44 -30.62 -5.05 0.36
C VAL A 44 -29.47 -5.24 1.33
N VAL A 45 -29.71 -5.81 2.51
CA VAL A 45 -28.68 -6.09 3.51
C VAL A 45 -27.64 -7.08 2.95
N PHE A 46 -28.10 -8.15 2.30
CA PHE A 46 -27.22 -9.13 1.68
C PHE A 46 -26.34 -8.51 0.60
N SER A 47 -26.94 -7.71 -0.28
CA SER A 47 -26.20 -6.96 -1.32
C SER A 47 -25.15 -6.02 -0.72
N PHE A 48 -25.50 -5.30 0.35
CA PHE A 48 -24.59 -4.40 1.03
C PHE A 48 -23.37 -5.12 1.63
N VAL A 49 -23.61 -6.23 2.34
CA VAL A 49 -22.54 -7.07 2.90
C VAL A 49 -21.65 -7.66 1.80
N TRP A 50 -22.26 -8.09 0.69
CA TRP A 50 -21.53 -8.59 -0.47
C TRP A 50 -20.58 -7.53 -1.05
N ILE A 51 -21.08 -6.32 -1.25
CA ILE A 51 -20.29 -5.18 -1.80
C ILE A 51 -19.10 -4.88 -0.88
N ILE A 52 -19.31 -4.79 0.44
CA ILE A 52 -18.23 -4.51 1.40
C ILE A 52 -17.13 -5.58 1.31
N LYS A 53 -17.50 -6.86 1.28
CA LYS A 53 -16.53 -7.96 1.18
C LYS A 53 -15.76 -7.96 -0.14
N THR A 54 -16.40 -7.53 -1.22
CA THR A 54 -15.77 -7.45 -2.54
C THR A 54 -14.79 -6.28 -2.64
N LEU A 55 -15.08 -5.16 -1.95
CA LEU A 55 -14.22 -3.97 -1.96
C LEU A 55 -13.08 -4.00 -0.94
N GLN A 56 -13.13 -4.88 0.05
CA GLN A 56 -12.08 -4.99 1.07
C GLN A 56 -10.66 -5.18 0.49
N PRO A 57 -10.42 -6.05 -0.52
CA PRO A 57 -9.10 -6.22 -1.11
C PRO A 57 -8.55 -4.94 -1.77
N LEU A 58 -9.41 -4.08 -2.28
CA LEU A 58 -8.99 -2.79 -2.84
C LEU A 58 -8.40 -1.86 -1.78
N HIS A 59 -8.95 -1.89 -0.57
CA HIS A 59 -8.40 -1.12 0.55
C HIS A 59 -7.02 -1.63 0.98
N GLU A 60 -6.83 -2.94 1.00
CA GLU A 60 -5.52 -3.56 1.29
C GLU A 60 -4.49 -3.22 0.21
N LEU A 61 -4.88 -3.30 -1.07
CA LEU A 61 -4.03 -2.92 -2.18
C LEU A 61 -3.62 -1.44 -2.08
N LYS A 62 -4.57 -0.53 -1.81
CA LYS A 62 -4.27 0.89 -1.58
C LYS A 62 -3.22 1.07 -0.47
N LYS A 63 -3.40 0.42 0.67
CA LYS A 63 -2.45 0.48 1.79
C LYS A 63 -1.05 -0.01 1.42
N ASN A 64 -0.95 -1.06 0.61
CA ASN A 64 0.33 -1.57 0.15
C ASN A 64 0.99 -0.62 -0.87
N ILE A 65 0.22 0.00 -1.75
CA ILE A 65 0.72 1.06 -2.65
C ILE A 65 1.26 2.25 -1.84
N GLU A 66 0.55 2.68 -0.80
CA GLU A 66 1.01 3.75 0.09
C GLU A 66 2.32 3.39 0.81
N LYS A 67 2.45 2.14 1.29
CA LYS A 67 3.70 1.65 1.89
C LYS A 67 4.85 1.68 0.88
N PHE A 68 4.61 1.21 -0.35
CA PHE A 68 5.60 1.23 -1.43
C PHE A 68 6.04 2.66 -1.76
N SER A 69 5.10 3.58 -1.87
CA SER A 69 5.39 5.01 -2.09
C SER A 69 6.24 5.62 -0.97
N ASN A 70 6.11 5.12 0.26
CA ASN A 70 6.92 5.54 1.40
C ASN A 70 8.25 4.78 1.52
N GLY A 71 8.63 4.01 0.49
CA GLY A 71 9.93 3.34 0.40
C GLY A 71 9.96 1.91 0.98
N ALA A 72 8.85 1.34 1.40
CA ALA A 72 8.81 -0.07 1.79
C ALA A 72 8.90 -0.95 0.53
N LEU A 73 10.02 -1.60 0.35
CA LEU A 73 10.27 -2.48 -0.80
C LEU A 73 9.83 -3.93 -0.56
N ASP A 74 9.73 -4.34 0.69
CA ASP A 74 9.30 -5.69 1.09
C ASP A 74 7.78 -5.70 1.35
N ILE A 75 7.02 -5.60 0.26
CA ILE A 75 5.57 -5.70 0.28
C ILE A 75 5.11 -6.84 -0.60
N GLU A 76 4.20 -7.64 -0.10
CA GLU A 76 3.57 -8.72 -0.83
C GLU A 76 2.10 -8.37 -1.09
N CYS A 77 1.73 -8.29 -2.38
CA CYS A 77 0.39 -7.93 -2.82
C CYS A 77 -0.31 -9.07 -3.55
N LYS A 78 0.29 -10.27 -3.53
CA LYS A 78 -0.23 -11.42 -4.24
C LYS A 78 -1.63 -11.82 -3.73
N SER A 79 -2.55 -12.04 -4.66
CA SER A 79 -3.90 -12.51 -4.38
C SER A 79 -4.20 -13.77 -5.20
N ASP A 80 -4.79 -14.79 -4.55
CA ASP A 80 -5.21 -16.03 -5.21
C ASP A 80 -6.64 -15.96 -5.77
N LYS A 81 -7.32 -14.82 -5.60
CA LYS A 81 -8.64 -14.60 -6.18
C LYS A 81 -8.57 -14.45 -7.69
N LYS A 82 -9.69 -14.65 -8.37
CA LYS A 82 -9.80 -14.57 -9.84
C LYS A 82 -10.59 -13.36 -10.33
N ASP A 83 -10.76 -12.35 -9.46
CA ASP A 83 -11.45 -11.11 -9.80
C ASP A 83 -10.49 -10.07 -10.41
N GLU A 84 -11.03 -9.01 -10.95
CA GLU A 84 -10.26 -7.91 -11.57
C GLU A 84 -9.34 -7.21 -10.57
N ILE A 85 -9.76 -7.12 -9.31
CA ILE A 85 -8.96 -6.52 -8.23
C ILE A 85 -7.73 -7.38 -7.96
N ALA A 86 -7.89 -8.70 -7.92
CA ALA A 86 -6.79 -9.64 -7.76
C ALA A 86 -5.79 -9.57 -8.94
N GLN A 87 -6.30 -9.39 -10.17
CA GLN A 87 -5.42 -9.21 -11.33
C GLN A 87 -4.56 -7.96 -11.18
N VAL A 88 -5.16 -6.83 -10.80
CA VAL A 88 -4.41 -5.57 -10.56
C VAL A 88 -3.40 -5.74 -9.44
N ALA A 89 -3.79 -6.40 -8.33
CA ALA A 89 -2.89 -6.67 -7.22
C ALA A 89 -1.69 -7.53 -7.65
N ASN A 90 -1.91 -8.56 -8.45
CA ASN A 90 -0.85 -9.43 -8.97
C ASN A 90 0.07 -8.72 -9.96
N GLU A 91 -0.45 -7.85 -10.82
CA GLU A 91 0.40 -7.04 -11.71
C GLU A 91 1.22 -6.02 -10.93
N PHE A 92 0.66 -5.43 -9.88
CA PHE A 92 1.40 -4.56 -8.97
C PHE A 92 2.50 -5.32 -8.24
N ASP A 93 2.23 -6.52 -7.73
CA ASP A 93 3.22 -7.39 -7.09
C ASP A 93 4.40 -7.72 -8.03
N LYS A 94 4.11 -8.04 -9.30
CA LYS A 94 5.14 -8.25 -10.32
C LYS A 94 5.97 -6.99 -10.56
N ALA A 95 5.32 -5.82 -10.61
CA ALA A 95 6.03 -4.54 -10.80
C ALA A 95 6.96 -4.23 -9.63
N VAL A 96 6.51 -4.44 -8.39
CA VAL A 96 7.34 -4.28 -7.17
C VAL A 96 8.55 -5.22 -7.21
N LYS A 97 8.33 -6.51 -7.51
CA LYS A 97 9.41 -7.50 -7.63
C LYS A 97 10.43 -7.12 -8.70
N LYS A 98 9.96 -6.62 -9.83
CA LYS A 98 10.85 -6.15 -10.92
C LYS A 98 11.67 -4.93 -10.49
N ILE A 99 11.06 -3.99 -9.78
CA ILE A 99 11.78 -2.81 -9.25
C ILE A 99 12.84 -3.24 -8.25
N ASN A 100 12.53 -4.15 -7.32
CA ASN A 100 13.49 -4.69 -6.36
C ASN A 100 14.67 -5.36 -7.05
N LEU A 101 14.41 -6.20 -8.04
CA LEU A 101 15.46 -6.84 -8.84
C LEU A 101 16.35 -5.82 -9.54
N LEU A 102 15.78 -4.76 -10.10
CA LEU A 102 16.53 -3.68 -10.75
C LEU A 102 17.40 -2.92 -9.75
N LEU A 103 16.89 -2.64 -8.56
CA LEU A 103 17.65 -1.98 -7.48
C LEU A 103 18.82 -2.85 -7.00
N GLU A 104 18.60 -4.14 -6.77
CA GLU A 104 19.65 -5.10 -6.40
C GLU A 104 20.71 -5.21 -7.50
N SER A 105 20.28 -5.35 -8.76
CA SER A 105 21.20 -5.42 -9.89
C SER A 105 22.04 -4.15 -10.02
N ARG A 106 21.43 -2.99 -9.83
CA ARG A 106 22.14 -1.69 -9.81
C ARG A 106 23.19 -1.65 -8.70
N GLN A 107 22.85 -2.07 -7.49
CA GLN A 107 23.79 -2.11 -6.37
C GLN A 107 24.98 -3.03 -6.65
N LEU A 108 24.70 -4.24 -7.15
CA LEU A 108 25.75 -5.18 -7.51
C LEU A 108 26.66 -4.61 -8.61
N PHE A 109 26.08 -4.01 -9.64
CA PHE A 109 26.83 -3.37 -10.71
C PHE A 109 27.76 -2.27 -10.18
N LEU A 110 27.25 -1.34 -9.39
CA LEU A 110 28.03 -0.26 -8.84
C LEU A 110 29.16 -0.76 -7.92
N ARG A 111 28.87 -1.76 -7.07
CA ARG A 111 29.87 -2.39 -6.21
C ARG A 111 31.00 -3.03 -7.03
N THR A 112 30.65 -3.74 -8.09
CA THR A 112 31.62 -4.36 -9.00
C THR A 112 32.48 -3.32 -9.69
N VAL A 113 31.85 -2.28 -10.28
CA VAL A 113 32.59 -1.20 -10.94
C VAL A 113 33.57 -0.53 -10.00
N MET A 114 33.14 -0.22 -8.77
CA MET A 114 34.05 0.38 -7.78
C MET A 114 35.22 -0.52 -7.43
N HIS A 115 34.97 -1.82 -7.31
CA HIS A 115 36.03 -2.79 -7.04
C HIS A 115 37.04 -2.87 -8.19
N GLU A 116 36.53 -2.89 -9.42
CA GLU A 116 37.34 -2.93 -10.63
C GLU A 116 38.12 -1.62 -10.86
N LEU A 117 37.62 -0.48 -10.40
CA LEU A 117 38.32 0.80 -10.46
C LEU A 117 39.44 0.92 -9.41
N LYS A 118 39.27 0.33 -8.23
CA LYS A 118 40.31 0.37 -7.18
C LYS A 118 41.62 -0.29 -7.62
N THR A 119 41.52 -1.38 -8.38
CA THR A 119 42.69 -2.13 -8.85
C THR A 119 43.62 -1.31 -9.77
N PRO A 120 43.14 -0.69 -10.89
CA PRO A 120 44.01 0.13 -11.73
C PRO A 120 44.54 1.38 -11.01
N ILE A 121 43.77 1.95 -10.08
CA ILE A 121 44.23 3.09 -9.27
C ILE A 121 45.40 2.65 -8.38
N ALA A 122 45.30 1.52 -7.69
CA ALA A 122 46.38 1.00 -6.88
C ALA A 122 47.63 0.68 -7.72
N LYS A 123 47.45 0.06 -8.91
CA LYS A 123 48.56 -0.20 -9.85
C LYS A 123 49.20 1.11 -10.35
N GLY A 124 48.36 2.11 -10.69
CA GLY A 124 48.85 3.44 -11.09
C GLY A 124 49.69 4.11 -10.01
N LYS A 125 49.24 4.05 -8.76
CA LYS A 125 50.03 4.54 -7.60
C LYS A 125 51.38 3.81 -7.47
N LEU A 126 51.39 2.51 -7.67
CA LEU A 126 52.61 1.72 -7.61
C LEU A 126 53.61 2.13 -8.72
N VAL A 127 53.11 2.37 -9.93
CA VAL A 127 53.93 2.85 -11.06
C VAL A 127 54.47 4.26 -10.78
N CYS A 128 53.66 5.14 -10.16
CA CYS A 128 54.12 6.48 -9.79
C CYS A 128 55.29 6.42 -8.80
N ALA A 129 55.28 5.49 -7.86
CA ALA A 129 56.36 5.31 -6.89
C ALA A 129 57.73 4.95 -7.54
N LEU A 130 57.72 4.49 -8.80
CA LEU A 130 58.93 4.14 -9.56
C LEU A 130 59.45 5.31 -10.43
N ILE A 131 58.80 6.48 -10.38
CA ILE A 131 59.24 7.70 -11.08
C ILE A 131 60.34 8.41 -10.29
N ASP A 132 61.49 8.60 -10.88
CA ASP A 132 62.63 9.22 -10.24
C ASP A 132 62.44 10.73 -9.98
N ASP A 133 61.67 11.42 -10.84
CA ASP A 133 61.32 12.81 -10.67
C ASP A 133 60.33 13.01 -9.50
N LYS A 134 60.83 13.52 -8.38
CA LYS A 134 60.03 13.75 -7.16
C LYS A 134 58.80 14.64 -7.39
N VAL A 135 58.95 15.70 -8.22
CA VAL A 135 57.85 16.63 -8.47
C VAL A 135 56.73 15.97 -9.25
N GLN A 136 57.06 15.16 -10.26
CA GLN A 136 56.09 14.42 -11.04
C GLN A 136 55.46 13.30 -10.23
N ASN A 137 56.22 12.59 -9.41
CA ASN A 137 55.74 11.55 -8.51
C ASN A 137 54.69 12.10 -7.53
N GLU A 138 54.99 13.23 -6.87
CA GLU A 138 54.05 13.87 -5.94
C GLU A 138 52.75 14.30 -6.65
N ARG A 139 52.83 14.93 -7.83
CA ARG A 139 51.66 15.35 -8.59
C ARG A 139 50.78 14.16 -9.01
N MET A 140 51.36 13.09 -9.51
CA MET A 140 50.64 11.90 -9.91
C MET A 140 50.04 11.15 -8.70
N SER A 141 50.78 11.06 -7.60
CA SER A 141 50.25 10.47 -6.36
C SER A 141 49.04 11.24 -5.85
N LEU A 142 49.05 12.55 -5.84
CA LEU A 142 47.90 13.39 -5.46
C LEU A 142 46.68 13.13 -6.34
N ILE A 143 46.86 12.91 -7.66
CA ILE A 143 45.75 12.60 -8.58
C ILE A 143 45.14 11.24 -8.21
N PHE A 144 45.97 10.22 -7.99
CA PHE A 144 45.47 8.89 -7.63
C PHE A 144 44.81 8.85 -6.23
N ASP A 145 45.34 9.67 -5.29
CA ASP A 145 44.71 9.84 -3.97
C ASP A 145 43.33 10.48 -4.08
N LYS A 146 43.21 11.50 -4.92
CA LYS A 146 41.93 12.15 -5.19
C LYS A 146 40.94 11.19 -5.87
N LEU A 147 41.38 10.38 -6.82
CA LEU A 147 40.53 9.37 -7.46
C LEU A 147 40.05 8.32 -6.43
N ASN A 148 40.94 7.84 -5.58
CA ASN A 148 40.57 6.87 -4.54
C ASN A 148 39.58 7.49 -3.53
N PHE A 149 39.78 8.75 -3.17
CA PHE A 149 38.85 9.49 -2.31
C PHE A 149 37.45 9.56 -2.95
N LEU A 150 37.37 9.98 -4.22
CA LEU A 150 36.11 10.10 -4.95
C LEU A 150 35.36 8.77 -5.06
N ILE A 151 36.06 7.66 -5.31
CA ILE A 151 35.44 6.33 -5.37
C ILE A 151 34.89 5.91 -4.02
N ASN A 152 35.65 6.16 -2.95
CA ASN A 152 35.21 5.81 -1.60
C ASN A 152 34.03 6.70 -1.16
N ASP A 153 34.02 7.96 -1.54
CA ASP A 153 32.93 8.89 -1.22
C ASP A 153 31.66 8.51 -1.99
N PHE A 154 31.77 8.17 -3.27
CA PHE A 154 30.68 7.65 -4.07
C PHE A 154 30.11 6.33 -3.49
N ALA A 155 30.97 5.44 -2.98
CA ALA A 155 30.53 4.19 -2.31
C ALA A 155 29.71 4.50 -1.04
N LYS A 156 30.09 5.50 -0.27
CA LYS A 156 29.34 5.94 0.93
C LYS A 156 27.97 6.50 0.53
N ILE A 157 27.93 7.38 -0.49
CA ILE A 157 26.69 7.98 -0.98
C ILE A 157 25.73 6.90 -1.47
N GLU A 158 26.20 5.93 -2.26
CA GLU A 158 25.39 4.82 -2.75
C GLU A 158 24.87 3.95 -1.60
N GLN A 159 25.65 3.73 -0.56
CA GLN A 159 25.23 3.01 0.63
C GLN A 159 24.10 3.71 1.37
N VAL A 160 24.11 5.03 1.43
CA VAL A 160 23.05 5.85 2.03
C VAL A 160 21.78 5.81 1.18
N ILE A 161 21.92 5.98 -0.15
CA ILE A 161 20.78 6.01 -1.08
C ILE A 161 20.08 4.64 -1.15
N SER A 162 20.82 3.55 -1.06
CA SER A 162 20.28 2.19 -1.14
C SER A 162 19.49 1.75 0.10
N GLN A 163 19.28 2.64 1.08
CA GLN A 163 18.56 2.38 2.34
C GLN A 163 19.13 1.19 3.18
N ASN A 164 20.27 0.64 2.80
CA ASN A 164 20.96 -0.37 3.60
C ASN A 164 21.68 0.22 4.83
N TYR A 165 21.43 1.50 5.11
CA TYR A 165 21.91 2.15 6.31
C TYR A 165 20.96 1.81 7.45
N ILE A 166 21.34 0.87 8.29
CA ILE A 166 20.71 0.70 9.61
C ILE A 166 21.06 1.96 10.39
N LEU A 167 20.14 2.92 10.41
CA LEU A 167 20.24 4.10 11.26
C LEU A 167 20.25 3.61 12.72
N HIS A 168 21.43 3.43 13.30
CA HIS A 168 21.57 3.36 14.74
C HIS A 168 21.24 4.74 15.31
N GLN A 169 19.97 4.96 15.63
CA GLN A 169 19.54 6.16 16.32
C GLN A 169 20.06 6.10 17.76
N ASN A 170 21.22 6.67 17.98
CA ASN A 170 21.71 6.96 19.31
C ASN A 170 21.28 8.38 19.69
N PRO A 171 20.72 8.58 20.88
CA PRO A 171 20.43 9.93 21.36
C PRO A 171 21.76 10.65 21.60
N PHE A 172 22.12 11.58 20.72
CA PHE A 172 23.27 12.47 20.90
C PHE A 172 22.81 13.79 21.52
N SER A 173 23.57 14.27 22.49
CA SER A 173 23.41 15.63 22.99
C SER A 173 23.88 16.63 21.94
N ILE A 174 23.04 17.61 21.60
CA ILE A 174 23.40 18.68 20.64
C ILE A 174 24.69 19.40 21.07
N GLY A 175 24.94 19.54 22.38
CA GLY A 175 26.17 20.14 22.91
C GLY A 175 27.44 19.35 22.58
N SER A 176 27.39 18.00 22.52
CA SER A 176 28.56 17.19 22.14
C SER A 176 28.90 17.33 20.66
N ILE A 177 27.90 17.48 19.80
CA ILE A 177 28.10 17.66 18.35
C ILE A 177 28.69 19.08 18.08
N LEU A 178 28.19 20.12 18.77
CA LEU A 178 28.70 21.47 18.64
C LEU A 178 30.16 21.60 19.10
N ASN A 179 30.52 20.97 20.20
CA ASN A 179 31.92 20.98 20.68
C ASN A 179 32.87 20.26 19.72
N SER A 180 32.44 19.11 19.14
CA SER A 180 33.28 18.38 18.16
C SER A 180 33.37 19.06 16.78
N ALA A 181 32.57 20.07 16.49
CA ALA A 181 32.61 20.85 15.25
C ALA A 181 33.43 22.17 15.38
N ILE A 182 33.82 22.52 16.59
CA ILE A 182 34.61 23.73 16.90
C ILE A 182 36.09 23.41 17.10
N ASP A 183 36.41 22.14 17.44
CA ASP A 183 37.77 21.60 17.45
C ASP A 183 38.19 21.11 16.04
#